data_0041c7fcc07c7dde7a41b11c21d8d8e3
#
_entry.id   0041c7fcc07c7dde7a41b11c21d8d8e3
#
_cell.length_a   1.000
_cell.length_b   1.000
_cell.length_c   1.000
_cell.angle_alpha   90.00
_cell.angle_beta   90.00
_cell.angle_gamma   90.00
#
_symmetry.space_group_name_H-M   'P 1'
#
loop_
_entity.id
_entity.type
_entity.pdbx_description
1 polymer ?
#
loop_
_entity_poly.entity_id
_entity_poly.type
_entity_poly.pdbx_seq_one_letter_code
_entity_poly.pdbx_strand_id
1 'polypeptide(L)' 'PFDLVFFDGPHMTKDVMTEAIWFANRSREGTRFIFDDYTKYSMDQIAHSLTSFGFKTIEAAENKICLERKK' A
#
# COMPACT_ATOMS: atom_id res chain seq x y z
N PRO A 1 -1.14 -11.34 11.29
CA PRO A 1 -0.34 -10.56 10.34
C PRO A 1 -0.38 -11.13 8.94
N PHE A 2 -0.16 -10.25 7.95
CA PHE A 2 -0.22 -10.60 6.55
C PHE A 2 1.15 -10.48 5.93
N ASP A 3 1.53 -11.46 5.08
CA ASP A 3 2.80 -11.38 4.35
C ASP A 3 2.65 -10.59 3.06
N LEU A 4 1.48 -10.68 2.42
CA LEU A 4 1.22 -10.02 1.15
C LEU A 4 -0.24 -9.61 1.08
N VAL A 5 -0.49 -8.35 0.73
CA VAL A 5 -1.85 -7.84 0.51
C VAL A 5 -1.89 -7.19 -0.87
N PHE A 6 -2.89 -7.58 -1.65
CA PHE A 6 -3.06 -7.07 -3.01
C PHE A 6 -4.31 -6.17 -3.05
N PHE A 7 -4.10 -4.91 -3.40
CA PHE A 7 -5.17 -3.92 -3.46
C PHE A 7 -5.61 -3.77 -4.91
N ASP A 8 -6.74 -4.36 -5.23
CA ASP A 8 -7.24 -4.52 -6.59
C ASP A 8 -8.68 -4.02 -6.72
N GLY A 9 -9.12 -3.25 -5.77
CA GLY A 9 -10.53 -2.90 -5.68
C GLY A 9 -10.84 -1.50 -6.12
N PRO A 10 -11.51 -0.74 -5.27
CA PRO A 10 -12.01 0.59 -5.60
C PRO A 10 -10.91 1.52 -6.06
N HIS A 11 -11.27 2.45 -6.94
CA HIS A 11 -10.30 3.41 -7.48
C HIS A 11 -10.42 4.77 -6.81
N MET A 12 -11.11 4.86 -5.69
CA MET A 12 -11.20 6.11 -4.93
C MET A 12 -10.13 6.13 -3.86
N THR A 13 -9.37 7.22 -3.83
CA THR A 13 -8.26 7.37 -2.87
C THR A 13 -8.72 7.09 -1.44
N LYS A 14 -9.87 7.63 -1.06
CA LYS A 14 -10.39 7.45 0.29
C LYS A 14 -10.57 5.97 0.66
N ASP A 15 -11.12 5.20 -0.27
CA ASP A 15 -11.41 3.79 0.00
C ASP A 15 -10.12 2.97 0.04
N VAL A 16 -9.21 3.22 -0.90
CA VAL A 16 -7.92 2.53 -0.90
C VAL A 16 -7.13 2.87 0.36
N MET A 17 -7.15 4.14 0.76
CA MET A 17 -6.46 4.60 1.96
C MET A 17 -7.01 3.90 3.20
N THR A 18 -8.34 3.80 3.32
CA THR A 18 -8.98 3.17 4.47
C THR A 18 -8.55 1.70 4.58
N GLU A 19 -8.57 0.98 3.46
CA GLU A 19 -8.13 -0.41 3.44
C GLU A 19 -6.65 -0.53 3.77
N ALA A 20 -5.81 0.32 3.18
CA ALA A 20 -4.38 0.25 3.39
C ALA A 20 -4.02 0.47 4.87
N ILE A 21 -4.65 1.44 5.51
CA ILE A 21 -4.40 1.71 6.93
C ILE A 21 -4.87 0.54 7.78
N TRP A 22 -6.02 -0.05 7.45
CA TRP A 22 -6.54 -1.20 8.18
C TRP A 22 -5.53 -2.36 8.16
N PHE A 23 -4.99 -2.67 6.97
CA PHE A 23 -4.01 -3.75 6.85
C PHE A 23 -2.66 -3.36 7.46
N ALA A 24 -2.27 -2.07 7.36
CA ALA A 24 -1.00 -1.61 7.92
C ALA A 24 -0.98 -1.79 9.43
N ASN A 25 -2.11 -1.54 10.09
CA ASN A 25 -2.22 -1.73 11.54
C ASN A 25 -2.03 -3.19 11.95
N ARG A 26 -2.22 -4.11 11.02
CA ARG A 26 -2.14 -5.55 11.26
C ARG A 26 -0.92 -6.18 10.59
N SER A 27 -0.04 -5.36 10.05
CA SER A 27 1.14 -5.83 9.35
C SER A 27 2.33 -5.99 10.28
N ARG A 28 3.39 -6.58 9.75
CA ARG A 28 4.66 -6.77 10.45
C ARG A 28 5.80 -6.43 9.49
N GLU A 29 7.01 -6.41 10.01
CA GLU A 29 8.19 -6.23 9.18
C GLU A 29 8.20 -7.29 8.08
N GLY A 30 8.43 -6.88 6.84
CA GLY A 30 8.44 -7.77 5.69
C GLY A 30 7.11 -7.86 4.96
N THR A 31 6.02 -7.38 5.54
CA THR A 31 4.73 -7.36 4.85
C THR A 31 4.84 -6.51 3.59
N ARG A 32 4.29 -7.00 2.49
CA ARG A 32 4.26 -6.29 1.21
C ARG A 32 2.84 -5.96 0.81
N PHE A 33 2.68 -4.73 0.31
CA PHE A 33 1.43 -4.24 -0.23
C PHE A 33 1.63 -3.99 -1.73
N ILE A 34 0.77 -4.57 -2.55
CA ILE A 34 0.80 -4.33 -3.99
C ILE A 34 -0.47 -3.58 -4.36
N PHE A 35 -0.31 -2.41 -4.97
CA PHE A 35 -1.42 -1.56 -5.40
C PHE A 35 -1.52 -1.63 -6.91
N ASP A 36 -2.64 -2.16 -7.40
CA ASP A 36 -2.92 -2.24 -8.83
C ASP A 36 -3.61 -0.95 -9.27
N ASP A 37 -3.41 -0.57 -10.52
CA ASP A 37 -4.02 0.63 -11.10
C ASP A 37 -3.79 1.87 -10.26
N TYR A 38 -2.57 2.02 -9.72
CA TYR A 38 -2.27 3.10 -8.79
C TYR A 38 -2.38 4.49 -9.45
N THR A 39 -2.51 4.56 -10.76
CA THR A 39 -2.72 5.83 -11.46
C THR A 39 -4.17 6.31 -11.33
N LYS A 40 -5.08 5.47 -10.86
CA LYS A 40 -6.49 5.80 -10.72
C LYS A 40 -6.83 6.54 -9.42
N TYR A 41 -5.86 6.65 -8.51
CA TYR A 41 -6.06 7.31 -7.22
C TYR A 41 -4.75 7.95 -6.79
N SER A 42 -4.78 8.69 -5.68
CA SER A 42 -3.60 9.41 -5.22
C SER A 42 -2.66 8.49 -4.43
N MET A 43 -1.82 7.75 -5.15
CA MET A 43 -0.87 6.83 -4.53
C MET A 43 0.15 7.57 -3.66
N ASP A 44 0.49 8.81 -4.02
CA ASP A 44 1.43 9.61 -3.23
C ASP A 44 0.91 9.83 -1.80
N GLN A 45 -0.38 10.12 -1.66
CA GLN A 45 -0.98 10.30 -0.34
C GLN A 45 -0.97 8.99 0.45
N ILE A 46 -1.28 7.89 -0.22
CA ILE A 46 -1.32 6.58 0.42
C ILE A 46 0.08 6.18 0.87
N ALA A 47 1.07 6.31 -0.01
CA ALA A 47 2.45 5.96 0.32
C ALA A 47 2.97 6.81 1.48
N HIS A 48 2.65 8.11 1.47
CA HIS A 48 3.06 9.02 2.54
C HIS A 48 2.48 8.56 3.88
N SER A 49 1.19 8.22 3.90
CA SER A 49 0.54 7.77 5.13
C SER A 49 1.15 6.45 5.63
N LEU A 50 1.56 5.59 4.71
CA LEU A 50 2.14 4.31 5.10
C LEU A 50 3.57 4.42 5.60
N THR A 51 4.26 5.54 5.38
CA THR A 51 5.62 5.72 5.89
C THR A 51 5.66 5.69 7.42
N SER A 52 4.59 6.12 8.08
CA SER A 52 4.54 6.10 9.54
C SER A 52 4.51 4.67 10.09
N PHE A 53 4.13 3.70 9.26
CA PHE A 53 4.17 2.28 9.62
C PHE A 53 5.48 1.62 9.20
N GLY A 54 6.37 2.37 8.55
CA GLY A 54 7.66 1.83 8.10
C GLY A 54 7.65 1.28 6.68
N PHE A 55 6.59 1.52 5.90
CA PHE A 55 6.52 1.05 4.51
C PHE A 55 7.36 1.94 3.60
N LYS A 56 8.03 1.30 2.64
CA LYS A 56 8.80 1.98 1.59
C LYS A 56 8.49 1.33 0.26
N THR A 57 8.48 2.13 -0.80
CA THR A 57 8.34 1.61 -2.15
C THR A 57 9.58 0.82 -2.51
N ILE A 58 9.42 -0.43 -2.91
CA ILE A 58 10.53 -1.28 -3.33
C ILE A 58 10.53 -1.54 -4.83
N GLU A 59 9.38 -1.38 -5.48
CA GLU A 59 9.29 -1.61 -6.93
C GLU A 59 8.08 -0.86 -7.47
N ALA A 60 8.21 -0.27 -8.65
CA ALA A 60 7.11 0.38 -9.33
C ALA A 60 7.15 0.02 -10.81
N ALA A 61 6.03 -0.42 -11.33
CA ALA A 61 5.85 -0.72 -12.74
C ALA A 61 4.82 0.26 -13.32
N GLU A 62 4.42 0.05 -14.55
CA GLU A 62 3.54 0.98 -15.24
C GLU A 62 2.20 1.16 -14.51
N ASN A 63 1.61 0.07 -14.02
CA ASN A 63 0.31 0.13 -13.37
C ASN A 63 0.28 -0.58 -12.02
N LYS A 64 1.42 -0.98 -11.49
CA LYS A 64 1.50 -1.63 -10.17
C LYS A 64 2.66 -1.05 -9.37
N ILE A 65 2.45 -0.92 -8.07
CA ILE A 65 3.50 -0.44 -7.18
C ILE A 65 3.52 -1.33 -5.94
N CYS A 66 4.70 -1.69 -5.49
CA CYS A 66 4.89 -2.56 -4.33
C CYS A 66 5.59 -1.80 -3.22
N LEU A 67 5.00 -1.81 -2.04
CA LEU A 67 5.59 -1.26 -0.84
C LEU A 67 5.87 -2.40 0.13
N GLU A 68 6.98 -2.27 0.86
CA GLU A 68 7.31 -3.28 1.87
C GLU A 68 7.55 -2.58 3.21
N ARG A 69 7.03 -3.18 4.27
CA ARG A 69 7.26 -2.67 5.62
C ARG A 69 8.66 -3.06 6.07
N LYS A 70 9.49 -2.04 6.34
CA LYS A 70 10.91 -2.24 6.68
C LYS A 70 11.18 -2.30 8.18
N LYS A 71 10.17 -2.02 8.98
CA LYS A 71 10.33 -2.14 10.45
C LYS A 71 9.16 -2.90 11.03
#